data_fab897f4932f6ac9ffcfc1f2bb597627
#
_entry.id   fab897f4932f6ac9ffcfc1f2bb597627
#
_cell.length_a   1.000
_cell.length_b   1.000
_cell.length_c   1.000
_cell.angle_alpha   90.00
_cell.angle_beta   90.00
_cell.angle_gamma   90.00
#
_symmetry.space_group_name_H-M   'P 1'
#
loop_
_entity.id
_entity.type
_entity.pdbx_description
1 polymer ?
#
loop_
_entity_poly.entity_id
_entity_poly.type
_entity_poly.pdbx_seq_one_letter_code
_entity_poly.pdbx_strand_id
1 'polypeptide(L)'
;AKAANVQIVTGDTKVVKKGEVDKIYINTAGIGMIPDGIDIGPHRVKAGLDIILSGAIGDHSIAVMGQRFGLDLSDSLTTDCAPLNKMVQAVLDKVGTQVALLRDPTRGGLGTVLKEIADQSQVGIKVEETAIPIHEEVQSVCNILGYDPLYLANEGKVVLIVEPSVTDEVLKILHSFEEGSEAVLIGKTLDKNIGKVGLQTAIGGVRLIDLLGEDQVPRIC
;
A
#
# COMPACT_ATOMS: atom_id res chain seq x y z
N ALA A 1 -11.14 10.89 -11.35
CA ALA A 1 -12.32 10.38 -12.03
C ALA A 1 -12.05 10.12 -13.52
N LYS A 2 -11.66 11.13 -14.32
CA LYS A 2 -11.44 10.97 -15.78
C LYS A 2 -10.34 9.95 -16.10
N ALA A 3 -9.19 10.00 -15.43
CA ALA A 3 -8.09 9.05 -15.63
C ALA A 3 -8.49 7.61 -15.26
N ALA A 4 -9.27 7.47 -14.19
CA ALA A 4 -9.78 6.18 -13.74
C ALA A 4 -11.02 5.69 -14.55
N ASN A 5 -11.53 6.48 -15.48
CA ASN A 5 -12.77 6.19 -16.23
C ASN A 5 -13.98 5.97 -15.30
N VAL A 6 -14.07 6.74 -14.21
CA VAL A 6 -15.18 6.69 -13.24
C VAL A 6 -16.02 7.96 -13.38
N GLN A 7 -17.35 7.79 -13.34
CA GLN A 7 -18.29 8.91 -13.40
C GLN A 7 -18.57 9.44 -12.00
N ILE A 8 -18.53 10.78 -11.86
CA ILE A 8 -19.07 11.46 -10.68
C ILE A 8 -20.57 11.62 -10.92
N VAL A 9 -21.38 10.87 -10.20
CA VAL A 9 -22.83 10.81 -10.42
C VAL A 9 -23.63 11.72 -9.48
N THR A 10 -23.01 12.16 -8.39
CA THR A 10 -23.61 13.09 -7.44
C THR A 10 -22.55 13.87 -6.68
N GLY A 11 -22.94 14.96 -6.09
CA GLY A 11 -22.09 15.78 -5.22
C GLY A 11 -22.95 16.77 -4.45
N ASP A 12 -22.45 17.21 -3.32
CA ASP A 12 -23.04 18.26 -2.49
C ASP A 12 -21.94 19.14 -1.92
N THR A 13 -22.24 20.39 -1.68
CA THR A 13 -21.34 21.37 -1.07
C THR A 13 -22.01 21.99 0.15
N LYS A 14 -21.42 21.78 1.32
CA LYS A 14 -21.87 22.41 2.56
C LYS A 14 -20.92 23.54 2.94
N VAL A 15 -21.46 24.73 3.12
CA VAL A 15 -20.74 25.87 3.68
C VAL A 15 -20.94 25.87 5.19
N VAL A 16 -19.87 26.02 5.93
CA VAL A 16 -19.87 26.11 7.40
C VAL A 16 -19.35 27.46 7.86
N LYS A 17 -19.52 27.79 9.14
CA LYS A 17 -19.03 29.05 9.68
C LYS A 17 -17.51 29.11 9.70
N LYS A 18 -16.96 30.34 9.62
CA LYS A 18 -15.51 30.58 9.74
C LYS A 18 -14.97 29.97 11.05
N GLY A 19 -13.96 29.12 10.93
CA GLY A 19 -13.31 28.44 12.05
C GLY A 19 -13.88 27.05 12.39
N GLU A 20 -14.94 26.59 11.71
CA GLU A 20 -15.46 25.24 11.88
C GLU A 20 -14.75 24.19 11.01
N VAL A 21 -14.11 24.63 9.95
CA VAL A 21 -13.22 23.82 9.10
C VAL A 21 -12.00 24.62 8.67
N ASP A 22 -10.93 23.94 8.36
CA ASP A 22 -9.70 24.55 7.87
C ASP A 22 -9.65 24.40 6.34
N LYS A 23 -9.83 25.50 5.62
CA LYS A 23 -9.89 25.59 4.13
C LYS A 23 -11.05 24.77 3.53
N ILE A 24 -10.77 23.62 2.92
CA ILE A 24 -11.71 22.75 2.19
C ILE A 24 -11.47 21.31 2.57
N TYR A 25 -12.55 20.58 2.88
CA TYR A 25 -12.56 19.15 3.02
C TYR A 25 -13.31 18.52 1.86
N ILE A 26 -12.72 17.53 1.22
CA ILE A 26 -13.32 16.76 0.13
C ILE A 26 -13.45 15.33 0.58
N ASN A 27 -14.69 14.82 0.62
CA ASN A 27 -14.96 13.42 0.92
C ASN A 27 -15.57 12.75 -0.31
N THR A 28 -15.06 11.58 -0.68
CA THR A 28 -15.55 10.81 -1.81
C THR A 28 -15.99 9.42 -1.36
N ALA A 29 -17.04 8.90 -2.00
CA ALA A 29 -17.48 7.54 -1.84
C ALA A 29 -17.73 6.93 -3.24
N GLY A 30 -17.45 5.64 -3.39
CA GLY A 30 -17.63 4.93 -4.64
C GLY A 30 -18.42 3.64 -4.46
N ILE A 31 -19.12 3.24 -5.51
CA ILE A 31 -19.79 1.93 -5.60
C ILE A 31 -19.23 1.23 -6.82
N GLY A 32 -18.84 -0.03 -6.65
CA GLY A 32 -18.35 -0.89 -7.71
C GLY A 32 -19.08 -2.25 -7.71
N MET A 33 -19.07 -2.92 -8.85
CA MET A 33 -19.52 -4.30 -8.95
C MET A 33 -18.33 -5.24 -8.89
N ILE A 34 -18.43 -6.29 -8.09
CA ILE A 34 -17.46 -7.37 -8.07
C ILE A 34 -17.78 -8.30 -9.24
N PRO A 35 -16.84 -8.55 -10.17
CA PRO A 35 -17.08 -9.47 -11.28
C PRO A 35 -17.38 -10.89 -10.80
N ASP A 36 -18.22 -11.61 -11.56
CA ASP A 36 -18.53 -13.01 -11.26
C ASP A 36 -17.26 -13.87 -11.22
N GLY A 37 -17.16 -14.74 -10.22
CA GLY A 37 -16.01 -15.63 -10.04
C GLY A 37 -14.80 -14.99 -9.35
N ILE A 38 -14.83 -13.70 -9.03
CA ILE A 38 -13.81 -13.03 -8.23
C ILE A 38 -14.21 -13.11 -6.75
N ASP A 39 -13.35 -13.75 -5.96
CA ASP A 39 -13.48 -13.86 -4.52
C ASP A 39 -12.11 -13.51 -3.89
N ILE A 40 -12.01 -12.32 -3.30
CA ILE A 40 -10.77 -11.75 -2.75
C ILE A 40 -11.04 -11.29 -1.33
N GLY A 41 -10.19 -11.71 -0.41
CA GLY A 41 -10.31 -11.29 0.98
C GLY A 41 -9.45 -12.09 1.94
N PRO A 42 -9.41 -11.72 3.23
CA PRO A 42 -8.59 -12.40 4.23
C PRO A 42 -8.87 -13.89 4.35
N HIS A 43 -10.09 -14.33 4.10
CA HIS A 43 -10.51 -15.74 4.14
C HIS A 43 -9.87 -16.60 3.02
N ARG A 44 -9.32 -15.96 1.98
CA ARG A 44 -8.62 -16.63 0.87
C ARG A 44 -7.12 -16.79 1.14
N VAL A 45 -6.58 -16.03 2.09
CA VAL A 45 -5.15 -16.06 2.41
C VAL A 45 -4.84 -17.30 3.25
N LYS A 46 -3.91 -18.10 2.76
CA LYS A 46 -3.38 -19.31 3.40
C LYS A 46 -1.85 -19.26 3.44
N ALA A 47 -1.22 -20.17 4.14
CA ALA A 47 0.23 -20.29 4.13
C ALA A 47 0.78 -20.68 2.75
N GLY A 48 1.97 -20.16 2.42
CA GLY A 48 2.68 -20.48 1.19
C GLY A 48 2.38 -19.54 0.02
N LEU A 49 1.56 -18.50 0.21
CA LEU A 49 1.29 -17.49 -0.81
C LEU A 49 2.40 -16.44 -0.84
N ASP A 50 2.65 -15.90 -2.01
CA ASP A 50 3.60 -14.82 -2.24
C ASP A 50 2.97 -13.45 -2.01
N ILE A 51 3.77 -12.52 -1.49
CA ILE A 51 3.37 -11.13 -1.20
C ILE A 51 4.12 -10.20 -2.14
N ILE A 52 3.40 -9.53 -3.02
CA ILE A 52 3.92 -8.56 -3.97
C ILE A 52 3.53 -7.16 -3.52
N LEU A 53 4.45 -6.21 -3.66
CA LEU A 53 4.22 -4.79 -3.48
C LEU A 53 4.37 -4.09 -4.83
N SER A 54 3.45 -3.21 -5.20
CA SER A 54 3.41 -2.60 -6.53
C SER A 54 4.48 -1.53 -6.80
N GLY A 55 5.24 -1.10 -5.80
CA GLY A 55 6.31 -0.10 -5.98
C GLY A 55 6.87 0.44 -4.67
N ALA A 56 7.69 1.49 -4.76
CA ALA A 56 8.35 2.12 -3.62
C ALA A 56 7.35 2.70 -2.60
N ILE A 57 7.73 2.69 -1.32
CA ILE A 57 6.90 3.18 -0.22
C ILE A 57 7.41 4.50 0.36
N GLY A 58 6.48 5.28 0.93
CA GLY A 58 6.74 6.47 1.71
C GLY A 58 6.72 7.78 0.92
N ASP A 59 6.68 7.73 -0.41
CA ASP A 59 6.70 8.91 -1.29
C ASP A 59 5.59 9.91 -0.94
N HIS A 60 4.34 9.42 -0.81
CA HIS A 60 3.21 10.27 -0.47
C HIS A 60 3.42 11.03 0.82
N SER A 61 3.73 10.30 1.88
CA SER A 61 3.91 10.89 3.22
C SER A 61 5.00 11.96 3.23
N ILE A 62 6.15 11.67 2.62
CA ILE A 62 7.28 12.60 2.61
C ILE A 62 7.00 13.80 1.72
N ALA A 63 6.36 13.62 0.55
CA ALA A 63 5.97 14.74 -0.31
C ALA A 63 4.98 15.70 0.39
N VAL A 64 3.96 15.17 1.08
CA VAL A 64 2.99 15.98 1.82
C VAL A 64 3.63 16.69 3.02
N MET A 65 4.49 15.98 3.75
CA MET A 65 5.21 16.58 4.88
C MET A 65 6.18 17.67 4.43
N GLY A 66 6.91 17.46 3.33
CA GLY A 66 7.77 18.45 2.73
C GLY A 66 7.04 19.77 2.49
N GLN A 67 5.86 19.69 1.86
CA GLN A 67 5.01 20.87 1.64
C GLN A 67 4.53 21.53 2.95
N ARG A 68 4.12 20.75 3.94
CA ARG A 68 3.63 21.27 5.23
C ARG A 68 4.71 21.95 6.05
N PHE A 69 5.93 21.45 6.02
CA PHE A 69 7.05 21.98 6.77
C PHE A 69 7.91 22.97 5.97
N GLY A 70 7.53 23.26 4.72
CA GLY A 70 8.27 24.20 3.87
C GLY A 70 9.63 23.66 3.42
N LEU A 71 9.79 22.35 3.39
CA LEU A 71 10.96 21.71 2.80
C LEU A 71 10.73 21.61 1.29
N ASP A 72 11.65 22.16 0.51
CA ASP A 72 11.57 22.11 -0.95
C ASP A 72 12.11 20.77 -1.44
N LEU A 73 11.23 19.78 -1.47
CA LEU A 73 11.50 18.44 -1.99
C LEU A 73 10.87 18.22 -3.39
N SER A 74 10.25 19.26 -3.96
CA SER A 74 9.43 19.16 -5.18
C SER A 74 10.21 18.72 -6.42
N ASP A 75 11.49 19.01 -6.49
CA ASP A 75 12.34 18.63 -7.62
C ASP A 75 12.79 17.15 -7.58
N SER A 76 12.73 16.51 -6.41
CA SER A 76 13.26 15.17 -6.20
C SER A 76 12.19 14.15 -5.80
N LEU A 77 11.06 14.59 -5.25
CA LEU A 77 10.02 13.70 -4.75
C LEU A 77 8.62 14.23 -5.03
N THR A 78 7.81 13.41 -5.67
CA THR A 78 6.38 13.68 -5.92
C THR A 78 5.52 12.67 -5.18
N THR A 79 4.23 13.04 -4.95
CA THR A 79 3.27 12.10 -4.38
C THR A 79 3.04 10.91 -5.32
N ASP A 80 2.86 9.74 -4.76
CA ASP A 80 2.56 8.50 -5.48
C ASP A 80 1.07 8.34 -5.84
N CYS A 81 0.23 9.34 -5.57
CA CYS A 81 -1.22 9.27 -5.87
C CYS A 81 -1.47 8.91 -7.34
N ALA A 82 -2.07 7.75 -7.57
CA ALA A 82 -2.34 7.25 -8.91
C ALA A 82 -3.61 6.37 -8.96
N PRO A 83 -4.34 6.33 -10.09
CA PRO A 83 -5.49 5.46 -10.25
C PRO A 83 -5.03 4.04 -10.61
N LEU A 84 -5.13 3.11 -9.68
CA LEU A 84 -4.68 1.72 -9.84
C LEU A 84 -5.68 0.80 -10.54
N ASN A 85 -6.87 1.27 -10.87
CA ASN A 85 -7.96 0.43 -11.35
C ASN A 85 -7.64 -0.36 -12.63
N LYS A 86 -6.92 0.23 -13.59
CA LYS A 86 -6.55 -0.47 -14.83
C LYS A 86 -5.53 -1.56 -14.58
N MET A 87 -4.53 -1.28 -13.76
CA MET A 87 -3.49 -2.22 -13.37
C MET A 87 -4.08 -3.42 -12.60
N VAL A 88 -4.91 -3.13 -11.59
CA VAL A 88 -5.62 -4.18 -10.82
C VAL A 88 -6.53 -4.99 -11.73
N GLN A 89 -7.31 -4.36 -12.62
CA GLN A 89 -8.18 -5.07 -13.56
C GLN A 89 -7.39 -6.01 -14.47
N ALA A 90 -6.24 -5.56 -15.02
CA ALA A 90 -5.39 -6.40 -15.87
C ALA A 90 -4.87 -7.65 -15.14
N VAL A 91 -4.52 -7.53 -13.85
CA VAL A 91 -4.13 -8.67 -13.02
C VAL A 91 -5.32 -9.61 -12.84
N LEU A 92 -6.50 -9.09 -12.47
CA LEU A 92 -7.70 -9.91 -12.22
C LEU A 92 -8.19 -10.60 -13.48
N ASP A 93 -8.16 -9.95 -14.63
CA ASP A 93 -8.55 -10.54 -15.93
C ASP A 93 -7.64 -11.72 -16.31
N LYS A 94 -6.39 -11.69 -15.91
CA LYS A 94 -5.41 -12.71 -16.28
C LYS A 94 -5.34 -13.88 -15.31
N VAL A 95 -5.29 -13.60 -14.00
CA VAL A 95 -5.04 -14.60 -12.97
C VAL A 95 -6.16 -14.73 -11.94
N GLY A 96 -7.12 -13.83 -11.95
CA GLY A 96 -8.41 -13.82 -11.22
C GLY A 96 -8.42 -14.55 -9.89
N THR A 97 -8.88 -15.81 -9.90
CA THR A 97 -9.05 -16.64 -8.70
C THR A 97 -7.75 -17.00 -7.97
N GLN A 98 -6.58 -16.76 -8.57
CA GLN A 98 -5.27 -17.01 -7.97
C GLN A 98 -4.75 -15.80 -7.18
N VAL A 99 -5.49 -14.70 -7.20
CA VAL A 99 -5.31 -13.57 -6.28
C VAL A 99 -6.13 -13.83 -5.02
N ALA A 100 -5.46 -13.95 -3.88
CA ALA A 100 -6.12 -14.19 -2.60
C ALA A 100 -6.56 -12.88 -1.94
N LEU A 101 -5.73 -11.82 -2.03
CA LEU A 101 -6.00 -10.54 -1.40
C LEU A 101 -5.36 -9.39 -2.18
N LEU A 102 -6.06 -8.26 -2.19
CA LEU A 102 -5.56 -6.95 -2.59
C LEU A 102 -5.79 -5.96 -1.45
N ARG A 103 -4.79 -5.15 -1.13
CA ARG A 103 -4.88 -4.18 -0.04
C ARG A 103 -4.02 -2.95 -0.31
N ASP A 104 -4.57 -1.78 -0.10
CA ASP A 104 -3.88 -0.51 -0.18
C ASP A 104 -3.10 -0.23 1.12
N PRO A 105 -1.81 0.08 1.07
CA PRO A 105 -1.00 0.40 2.26
C PRO A 105 -1.10 1.89 2.61
N THR A 106 -2.32 2.40 2.83
CA THR A 106 -2.59 3.80 3.16
C THR A 106 -2.26 4.09 4.63
N ARG A 107 -3.24 4.24 5.51
CA ARG A 107 -3.01 4.56 6.93
C ARG A 107 -2.17 3.51 7.64
N GLY A 108 -1.12 3.96 8.32
CA GLY A 108 -0.19 3.07 9.02
C GLY A 108 0.72 2.29 8.08
N GLY A 109 0.68 2.57 6.77
CA GLY A 109 1.60 2.07 5.76
C GLY A 109 1.59 0.55 5.57
N LEU A 110 2.66 0.07 4.97
CA LEU A 110 2.86 -1.37 4.70
C LEU A 110 2.90 -2.20 5.98
N GLY A 111 3.53 -1.68 7.05
CA GLY A 111 3.68 -2.40 8.32
C GLY A 111 2.33 -2.74 8.94
N THR A 112 1.44 -1.76 9.05
CA THR A 112 0.07 -1.95 9.57
C THR A 112 -0.73 -2.92 8.70
N VAL A 113 -0.69 -2.75 7.39
CA VAL A 113 -1.43 -3.61 6.45
C VAL A 113 -0.98 -5.06 6.56
N LEU A 114 0.32 -5.33 6.59
CA LEU A 114 0.83 -6.70 6.76
C LEU A 114 0.39 -7.32 8.09
N LYS A 115 0.40 -6.53 9.18
CA LYS A 115 -0.06 -7.00 10.48
C LYS A 115 -1.56 -7.30 10.51
N GLU A 116 -2.38 -6.41 9.94
CA GLU A 116 -3.82 -6.65 9.80
C GLU A 116 -4.12 -7.92 8.99
N ILE A 117 -3.40 -8.13 7.89
CA ILE A 117 -3.53 -9.34 7.07
C ILE A 117 -3.18 -10.59 7.88
N ALA A 118 -2.04 -10.57 8.60
CA ALA A 118 -1.61 -11.71 9.40
C ALA A 118 -2.66 -12.09 10.47
N ASP A 119 -3.25 -11.09 11.12
CA ASP A 119 -4.28 -11.28 12.16
C ASP A 119 -5.60 -11.77 11.57
N GLN A 120 -6.10 -11.12 10.51
CA GLN A 120 -7.40 -11.45 9.93
C GLN A 120 -7.39 -12.82 9.23
N SER A 121 -6.27 -13.16 8.60
CA SER A 121 -6.13 -14.40 7.84
C SER A 121 -5.58 -15.57 8.68
N GLN A 122 -5.19 -15.30 9.93
CA GLN A 122 -4.62 -16.31 10.83
C GLN A 122 -3.39 -17.03 10.21
N VAL A 123 -2.49 -16.26 9.59
CA VAL A 123 -1.22 -16.72 9.03
C VAL A 123 -0.04 -15.97 9.66
N GLY A 124 1.16 -16.55 9.58
CA GLY A 124 2.39 -15.79 9.78
C GLY A 124 2.79 -15.09 8.48
N ILE A 125 3.54 -14.01 8.58
CA ILE A 125 4.11 -13.32 7.41
C ILE A 125 5.61 -13.17 7.61
N LYS A 126 6.39 -13.44 6.55
CA LYS A 126 7.80 -13.11 6.47
C LYS A 126 8.02 -12.20 5.27
N VAL A 127 8.66 -11.07 5.50
CA VAL A 127 9.10 -10.14 4.46
C VAL A 127 10.61 -9.91 4.55
N GLU A 128 11.22 -9.59 3.41
CA GLU A 128 12.65 -9.31 3.30
C GLU A 128 12.85 -7.78 3.21
N GLU A 129 13.56 -7.18 4.17
CA GLU A 129 13.81 -5.73 4.21
C GLU A 129 14.44 -5.21 2.92
N THR A 130 15.43 -5.94 2.40
CA THR A 130 16.16 -5.58 1.19
C THR A 130 15.34 -5.68 -0.10
N ALA A 131 14.16 -6.33 -0.04
CA ALA A 131 13.26 -6.44 -1.17
C ALA A 131 12.22 -5.31 -1.22
N ILE A 132 12.06 -4.54 -0.15
CA ILE A 132 11.09 -3.44 -0.10
C ILE A 132 11.72 -2.21 -0.74
N PRO A 133 11.20 -1.71 -1.88
CA PRO A 133 11.75 -0.54 -2.53
C PRO A 133 11.40 0.73 -1.73
N ILE A 134 12.43 1.54 -1.47
CA ILE A 134 12.32 2.83 -0.79
C ILE A 134 13.26 3.78 -1.51
N HIS A 135 12.75 4.91 -2.02
CA HIS A 135 13.59 5.91 -2.67
C HIS A 135 14.59 6.54 -1.69
N GLU A 136 15.76 6.91 -2.18
CA GLU A 136 16.85 7.44 -1.36
C GLU A 136 16.43 8.72 -0.63
N GLU A 137 15.63 9.56 -1.25
CA GLU A 137 15.06 10.78 -0.69
C GLU A 137 14.17 10.48 0.52
N VAL A 138 13.28 9.48 0.38
CA VAL A 138 12.40 9.01 1.47
C VAL A 138 13.24 8.48 2.62
N GLN A 139 14.21 7.61 2.32
CA GLN A 139 15.08 7.02 3.34
C GLN A 139 15.88 8.10 4.08
N SER A 140 16.39 9.10 3.36
CA SER A 140 17.18 10.21 3.93
C SER A 140 16.34 11.05 4.91
N VAL A 141 15.11 11.42 4.51
CA VAL A 141 14.20 12.19 5.38
C VAL A 141 13.79 11.34 6.59
N CYS A 142 13.49 10.07 6.41
CA CYS A 142 13.17 9.16 7.50
C CYS A 142 14.31 9.04 8.52
N ASN A 143 15.55 8.94 8.05
CA ASN A 143 16.73 8.89 8.92
C ASN A 143 16.90 10.18 9.75
N ILE A 144 16.64 11.35 9.15
CA ILE A 144 16.73 12.65 9.84
C ILE A 144 15.64 12.80 10.90
N LEU A 145 14.42 12.39 10.57
CA LEU A 145 13.24 12.58 11.43
C LEU A 145 13.00 11.42 12.41
N GLY A 146 13.73 10.30 12.25
CA GLY A 146 13.54 9.10 13.07
C GLY A 146 12.25 8.34 12.72
N TYR A 147 11.77 8.43 11.48
CA TYR A 147 10.61 7.71 11.02
C TYR A 147 11.00 6.35 10.42
N ASP A 148 10.10 5.38 10.58
CA ASP A 148 10.18 4.08 9.93
C ASP A 148 9.35 4.11 8.63
N PRO A 149 9.98 3.96 7.45
CA PRO A 149 9.26 4.01 6.16
C PRO A 149 8.10 3.01 6.05
N LEU A 150 8.18 1.88 6.75
CA LEU A 150 7.13 0.85 6.74
C LEU A 150 5.76 1.36 7.22
N TYR A 151 5.74 2.42 8.01
CA TYR A 151 4.50 2.97 8.58
C TYR A 151 4.07 4.30 7.95
N LEU A 152 4.75 4.70 6.87
CA LEU A 152 4.35 5.86 6.09
C LEU A 152 3.20 5.51 5.14
N ALA A 153 2.22 6.42 5.03
CA ALA A 153 1.07 6.23 4.16
C ALA A 153 1.47 6.34 2.67
N ASN A 154 0.81 5.51 1.85
CA ASN A 154 0.96 5.46 0.39
C ASN A 154 -0.42 5.56 -0.26
N GLU A 155 -0.58 6.34 -1.33
CA GLU A 155 -1.89 6.59 -1.95
C GLU A 155 -2.01 6.01 -3.37
N GLY A 156 -0.89 5.54 -3.95
CA GLY A 156 -0.83 4.93 -5.27
C GLY A 156 -0.17 3.55 -5.27
N LYS A 157 -0.28 2.81 -4.18
CA LYS A 157 0.33 1.48 -4.05
C LYS A 157 -0.70 0.42 -3.65
N VAL A 158 -0.41 -0.83 -4.01
CA VAL A 158 -1.20 -1.99 -3.63
C VAL A 158 -0.30 -3.16 -3.22
N VAL A 159 -0.70 -3.86 -2.16
CA VAL A 159 -0.15 -5.15 -1.76
C VAL A 159 -1.04 -6.24 -2.35
N LEU A 160 -0.43 -7.20 -3.04
CA LEU A 160 -1.11 -8.35 -3.61
C LEU A 160 -0.62 -9.62 -2.91
N ILE A 161 -1.55 -10.50 -2.56
CA ILE A 161 -1.22 -11.85 -2.10
C ILE A 161 -1.73 -12.84 -3.13
N VAL A 162 -0.82 -13.61 -3.70
CA VAL A 162 -1.10 -14.45 -4.88
C VAL A 162 -0.56 -15.87 -4.71
N GLU A 163 -1.10 -16.81 -5.47
CA GLU A 163 -0.52 -18.14 -5.58
C GLU A 163 0.89 -18.05 -6.22
N PRO A 164 1.90 -18.77 -5.70
CA PRO A 164 3.27 -18.71 -6.24
C PRO A 164 3.39 -19.05 -7.73
N SER A 165 2.46 -19.84 -8.25
CA SER A 165 2.45 -20.23 -9.66
C SER A 165 2.19 -19.08 -10.63
N VAL A 166 1.69 -17.94 -10.14
CA VAL A 166 1.37 -16.77 -10.97
C VAL A 166 2.19 -15.53 -10.62
N THR A 167 3.13 -15.62 -9.68
CA THR A 167 3.94 -14.49 -9.21
C THR A 167 4.64 -13.78 -10.36
N ASP A 168 5.34 -14.52 -11.22
CA ASP A 168 6.07 -13.95 -12.36
C ASP A 168 5.12 -13.28 -13.38
N GLU A 169 3.96 -13.88 -13.63
CA GLU A 169 2.98 -13.30 -14.56
C GLU A 169 2.36 -12.02 -13.96
N VAL A 170 2.07 -12.00 -12.67
CA VAL A 170 1.57 -10.81 -11.98
C VAL A 170 2.61 -9.70 -12.03
N LEU A 171 3.87 -9.97 -11.70
CA LEU A 171 4.96 -8.98 -11.78
C LEU A 171 5.10 -8.43 -13.20
N LYS A 172 5.05 -9.29 -14.23
CA LYS A 172 5.10 -8.86 -15.61
C LYS A 172 3.94 -7.94 -16.00
N ILE A 173 2.73 -8.23 -15.52
CA ILE A 173 1.58 -7.35 -15.74
C ILE A 173 1.78 -6.01 -15.04
N LEU A 174 2.16 -6.01 -13.75
CA LEU A 174 2.39 -4.79 -12.99
C LEU A 174 3.44 -3.91 -13.67
N HIS A 175 4.57 -4.48 -14.07
CA HIS A 175 5.65 -3.75 -14.77
C HIS A 175 5.25 -3.15 -16.13
N SER A 176 4.11 -3.52 -16.70
CA SER A 176 3.59 -2.90 -17.92
C SER A 176 2.84 -1.59 -17.67
N PHE A 177 2.65 -1.22 -16.41
CA PHE A 177 2.04 0.03 -15.97
C PHE A 177 3.08 0.90 -15.27
N GLU A 178 2.99 2.21 -15.43
CA GLU A 178 3.87 3.16 -14.76
C GLU A 178 3.78 3.03 -13.24
N GLU A 179 2.57 2.88 -12.72
CA GLU A 179 2.27 2.74 -11.28
C GLU A 179 2.82 1.44 -10.68
N GLY A 180 3.13 0.45 -11.51
CA GLY A 180 3.67 -0.86 -11.13
C GLY A 180 5.09 -1.12 -11.61
N SER A 181 5.79 -0.12 -12.15
CA SER A 181 7.13 -0.28 -12.76
C SER A 181 8.19 -0.82 -11.78
N GLU A 182 8.02 -0.55 -10.49
CA GLU A 182 8.89 -1.02 -9.42
C GLU A 182 8.27 -2.16 -8.58
N ALA A 183 7.26 -2.85 -9.13
CA ALA A 183 6.62 -3.96 -8.43
C ALA A 183 7.61 -5.09 -8.12
N VAL A 184 7.51 -5.66 -6.93
CA VAL A 184 8.48 -6.66 -6.46
C VAL A 184 7.84 -7.65 -5.49
N LEU A 185 8.36 -8.87 -5.49
CA LEU A 185 8.07 -9.88 -4.47
C LEU A 185 8.82 -9.49 -3.17
N ILE A 186 8.07 -9.20 -2.11
CA ILE A 186 8.64 -8.76 -0.82
C ILE A 186 8.66 -9.87 0.24
N GLY A 187 7.92 -10.95 0.06
CA GLY A 187 7.83 -11.98 1.09
C GLY A 187 6.76 -13.02 0.82
N LYS A 188 6.39 -13.74 1.88
CA LYS A 188 5.39 -14.82 1.81
C LYS A 188 4.65 -15.04 3.12
N THR A 189 3.49 -15.67 2.99
CA THR A 189 2.70 -16.15 4.13
C THR A 189 3.21 -17.51 4.63
N LEU A 190 3.05 -17.77 5.93
CA LEU A 190 3.57 -18.96 6.62
C LEU A 190 2.48 -19.64 7.44
N ASP A 191 2.64 -20.93 7.67
CA ASP A 191 1.82 -21.76 8.58
C ASP A 191 2.25 -21.70 10.05
N LYS A 192 3.28 -20.94 10.36
CA LYS A 192 3.86 -20.73 11.69
C LYS A 192 3.88 -19.26 12.05
N ASN A 193 4.05 -18.96 13.35
CA ASN A 193 4.03 -17.60 13.86
C ASN A 193 2.74 -16.85 13.50
N ILE A 194 1.62 -17.51 13.66
CA ILE A 194 0.28 -17.00 13.33
C ILE A 194 0.07 -15.62 13.96
N GLY A 195 -0.46 -14.70 13.16
CA GLY A 195 -0.69 -13.30 13.55
C GLY A 195 0.58 -12.46 13.70
N LYS A 196 1.77 -13.00 13.36
CA LYS A 196 3.04 -12.27 13.47
C LYS A 196 3.62 -11.96 12.11
N VAL A 197 4.20 -10.78 12.01
CA VAL A 197 4.95 -10.33 10.83
C VAL A 197 6.42 -10.20 11.20
N GLY A 198 7.27 -10.98 10.55
CA GLY A 198 8.71 -10.95 10.70
C GLY A 198 9.37 -10.28 9.51
N LEU A 199 10.09 -9.19 9.74
CA LEU A 199 10.96 -8.54 8.76
C LEU A 199 12.37 -9.10 8.91
N GLN A 200 12.83 -9.83 7.90
CA GLN A 200 14.22 -10.27 7.81
C GLN A 200 15.09 -9.07 7.47
N THR A 201 15.93 -8.65 8.41
CA THR A 201 16.77 -7.46 8.23
C THR A 201 17.99 -7.73 7.35
N ALA A 202 18.52 -6.70 6.71
CA ALA A 202 19.71 -6.76 5.86
C ALA A 202 20.94 -7.34 6.59
N ILE A 203 21.00 -7.21 7.92
CA ILE A 203 22.11 -7.72 8.75
C ILE A 203 21.85 -9.14 9.30
N GLY A 204 20.77 -9.82 8.85
CA GLY A 204 20.49 -11.22 9.19
C GLY A 204 19.61 -11.44 10.42
N GLY A 205 19.19 -10.38 11.12
CA GLY A 205 18.22 -10.45 12.22
C GLY A 205 16.76 -10.54 11.73
N VAL A 206 15.83 -10.78 12.66
CA VAL A 206 14.39 -10.66 12.39
C VAL A 206 13.79 -9.62 13.33
N ARG A 207 13.20 -8.59 12.76
CA ARG A 207 12.42 -7.58 13.48
C ARG A 207 10.93 -7.97 13.40
N LEU A 208 10.22 -7.91 14.51
CA LEU A 208 8.76 -8.05 14.50
C LEU A 208 8.15 -6.70 14.10
N ILE A 209 7.20 -6.77 13.16
CA ILE A 209 6.35 -5.66 12.76
C ILE A 209 5.02 -5.80 13.49
N ASP A 210 4.58 -4.75 14.16
CA ASP A 210 3.32 -4.70 14.91
C ASP A 210 2.59 -3.39 14.64
N LEU A 211 1.36 -3.28 15.11
CA LEU A 211 0.63 -2.01 15.03
C LEU A 211 1.35 -0.95 15.88
N LEU A 212 1.42 0.27 15.37
CA LEU A 212 1.91 1.39 16.15
C LEU A 212 0.83 1.81 17.17
N GLY A 213 1.28 2.17 18.37
CA GLY A 213 0.40 2.75 19.39
C GLY A 213 -0.09 4.16 19.04
N GLU A 214 0.72 4.90 18.27
CA GLU A 214 0.41 6.24 17.75
C GLU A 214 0.97 6.37 16.33
N ASP A 215 0.29 7.16 15.49
CA ASP A 215 0.78 7.46 14.13
C ASP A 215 2.09 8.25 14.21
N GLN A 216 3.10 7.85 13.42
CA GLN A 216 4.40 8.56 13.37
C GLN A 216 4.27 9.97 12.78
N VAL A 217 3.32 10.13 11.88
CA VAL A 217 3.07 11.41 11.21
C VAL A 217 1.65 11.87 11.48
N PRO A 218 1.37 13.17 11.55
CA PRO A 218 0.01 13.68 11.60
C PRO A 218 -0.79 13.11 10.42
N ARG A 219 -2.08 12.86 10.64
CA ARG A 219 -2.96 12.40 9.57
C ARG A 219 -2.81 13.29 8.34
N ILE A 220 -2.44 12.69 7.22
CA ILE A 220 -2.12 13.38 5.96
C ILE A 220 -3.12 13.03 4.85
N CYS A 221 -4.00 12.09 5.13
CA CYS A 221 -5.10 11.68 4.25
C CYS A 221 -6.41 11.55 5.05
#